data_0750e41761482bab4a276f5595701942
#
_entry.id   0750e41761482bab4a276f5595701942
#
_cell.length_a   1.000
_cell.length_b   1.000
_cell.length_c   1.000
_cell.angle_alpha   90.00
_cell.angle_beta   90.00
_cell.angle_gamma   90.00
#
_symmetry.space_group_name_H-M   'P 1'
#
loop_
_entity.id
_entity.type
_entity.pdbx_description
1 polymer ?
#
loop_
_entity_poly.entity_id
_entity_poly.type
_entity_poly.pdbx_seq_one_letter_code
_entity_poly.pdbx_strand_id
1 'polypeptide(L)'
;MDWEQRCKELQKRVAELERENQELRRKLGCSALVHPVVTESFKTEVIQEPAAGAGVHMRSTPEEKIRLFSSLFRGREDVFAQRWYSVQKGKGGYAPVCANEWRYGVCIKPKGKCSKCENRMLIPLDDAIIYKHLSGKDVNGQDVIGLYPILEDDTCYFLA
;
A
#
# COMPACT_ATOMS: atom_id res chain seq x y z
N MET A 1 22.15 9.14 30.98
CA MET A 1 22.45 7.76 30.55
C MET A 1 23.28 7.87 29.29
N ASP A 2 24.51 7.41 29.34
CA ASP A 2 25.48 7.58 28.27
C ASP A 2 25.09 6.74 27.05
N TRP A 3 25.20 7.30 25.86
CA TRP A 3 24.86 6.66 24.59
C TRP A 3 25.66 5.34 24.39
N GLU A 4 26.93 5.35 24.74
CA GLU A 4 27.77 4.16 24.62
C GLU A 4 27.29 3.01 25.52
N GLN A 5 26.84 3.33 26.71
CA GLN A 5 26.33 2.33 27.65
C GLN A 5 25.03 1.72 27.12
N ARG A 6 24.16 2.54 26.50
CA ARG A 6 22.94 2.07 25.88
C ARG A 6 23.18 1.19 24.65
N CYS A 7 24.17 1.54 23.82
CA CYS A 7 24.57 0.71 22.69
C CYS A 7 25.09 -0.66 23.14
N LYS A 8 25.92 -0.72 24.16
CA LYS A 8 26.44 -1.99 24.71
C LYS A 8 25.31 -2.86 25.25
N GLU A 9 24.32 -2.26 25.92
CA GLU A 9 23.17 -2.97 26.46
C GLU A 9 22.27 -3.53 25.36
N LEU A 10 22.01 -2.75 24.32
CA LEU A 10 21.25 -3.21 23.14
C LEU A 10 21.96 -4.32 22.39
N GLN A 11 23.26 -4.22 22.19
CA GLN A 11 24.08 -5.29 21.57
C GLN A 11 24.00 -6.60 22.37
N LYS A 12 24.09 -6.51 23.68
CA LYS A 12 23.95 -7.68 24.58
C LYS A 12 22.56 -8.31 24.45
N ARG A 13 21.52 -7.49 24.39
CA ARG A 13 20.12 -7.95 24.23
C ARG A 13 19.89 -8.61 22.88
N VAL A 14 20.45 -8.04 21.80
CA VAL A 14 20.38 -8.65 20.46
C VAL A 14 21.04 -10.04 20.46
N ALA A 15 22.25 -10.15 20.99
CA ALA A 15 22.96 -11.45 21.04
C ALA A 15 22.20 -12.51 21.88
N GLU A 16 21.53 -12.08 22.94
CA GLU A 16 20.67 -12.98 23.74
C GLU A 16 19.45 -13.47 22.96
N LEU A 17 18.75 -12.58 22.27
CA LEU A 17 17.58 -12.91 21.45
C LEU A 17 17.95 -13.79 20.23
N GLU A 18 19.10 -13.58 19.64
CA GLU A 18 19.60 -14.44 18.56
C GLU A 18 19.86 -15.85 19.02
N ARG A 19 20.46 -16.00 20.20
CA ARG A 19 20.71 -17.31 20.80
C ARG A 19 19.40 -18.04 21.15
N GLU A 20 18.43 -17.33 21.72
CA GLU A 20 17.12 -17.88 22.01
C GLU A 20 16.37 -18.30 20.74
N ASN A 21 16.44 -17.49 19.69
CA ASN A 21 15.87 -17.83 18.40
C ASN A 21 16.50 -19.08 17.76
N GLN A 22 17.82 -19.22 17.85
CA GLN A 22 18.51 -20.43 17.39
C GLN A 22 18.05 -21.66 18.16
N GLU A 23 17.92 -21.56 19.46
CA GLU A 23 17.46 -22.67 20.30
C GLU A 23 16.01 -23.07 19.98
N LEU A 24 15.11 -22.08 19.82
CA LEU A 24 13.72 -22.33 19.44
C LEU A 24 13.61 -22.96 18.05
N ARG A 25 14.40 -22.50 17.08
CA ARG A 25 14.45 -23.10 15.75
C ARG A 25 14.91 -24.55 15.78
N ARG A 26 15.93 -24.85 16.60
CA ARG A 26 16.39 -26.21 16.81
C ARG A 26 15.32 -27.12 17.40
N LYS A 27 14.57 -26.62 18.39
CA LYS A 27 13.46 -27.35 19.03
C LYS A 27 12.29 -27.59 18.08
N LEU A 28 12.03 -26.64 17.15
CA LEU A 28 10.95 -26.72 16.16
C LEU A 28 11.34 -27.49 14.88
N GLY A 29 12.58 -27.98 14.77
CA GLY A 29 13.05 -28.69 13.58
C GLY A 29 13.11 -27.83 12.32
N CYS A 30 13.04 -26.50 12.46
CA CYS A 30 13.19 -25.58 11.34
C CYS A 30 14.65 -25.48 10.95
N SER A 31 15.07 -26.25 9.94
CA SER A 31 16.42 -26.18 9.38
C SER A 31 16.69 -24.79 8.82
N ALA A 32 17.79 -24.19 9.25
CA ALA A 32 18.10 -22.79 9.04
C ALA A 32 18.38 -22.47 7.57
N LEU A 33 17.66 -21.52 7.02
CA LEU A 33 18.25 -20.58 6.07
C LEU A 33 18.88 -19.45 6.90
N VAL A 34 20.11 -19.67 7.33
CA VAL A 34 20.93 -18.63 7.95
C VAL A 34 21.40 -17.73 6.82
N HIS A 35 20.78 -16.54 6.70
CA HIS A 35 21.50 -15.46 6.05
C HIS A 35 22.53 -14.94 7.05
N PRO A 36 23.83 -15.08 6.79
CA PRO A 36 24.85 -14.46 7.63
C PRO A 36 24.65 -12.94 7.54
N VAL A 37 24.49 -12.30 8.70
CA VAL A 37 24.69 -10.86 8.80
C VAL A 37 26.18 -10.62 8.58
N VAL A 38 26.53 -10.27 7.36
CA VAL A 38 27.89 -9.89 6.99
C VAL A 38 28.13 -8.48 7.51
N THR A 39 28.87 -8.39 8.61
CA THR A 39 29.57 -7.16 8.99
C THR A 39 30.79 -7.02 8.07
N GLU A 40 30.58 -6.56 6.86
CA GLU A 40 31.70 -6.16 6.00
C GLU A 40 31.69 -4.66 5.79
N SER A 41 32.88 -4.11 5.95
CA SER A 41 33.27 -2.74 5.67
C SER A 41 32.69 -2.24 4.36
N PHE A 42 32.10 -1.06 4.39
CA PHE A 42 31.64 -0.34 3.20
C PHE A 42 32.81 -0.11 2.22
N LYS A 43 33.05 -1.07 1.34
CA LYS A 43 33.69 -0.82 0.05
C LYS A 43 32.58 -0.45 -0.91
N THR A 44 32.70 0.74 -1.47
CA THR A 44 31.83 1.23 -2.54
C THR A 44 32.02 0.34 -3.77
N GLU A 45 31.34 -0.79 -3.80
CA GLU A 45 31.19 -1.55 -5.03
C GLU A 45 30.07 -0.92 -5.85
N VAL A 46 30.42 -0.58 -7.06
CA VAL A 46 29.48 -0.17 -8.10
C VAL A 46 28.45 -1.29 -8.21
N ILE A 47 27.22 -1.00 -7.74
CA ILE A 47 26.11 -1.94 -7.85
C ILE A 47 25.84 -2.08 -9.35
N GLN A 48 26.26 -3.20 -9.92
CA GLN A 48 25.83 -3.62 -11.25
C GLN A 48 24.32 -3.71 -11.26
N GLU A 49 23.70 -3.07 -12.25
CA GLU A 49 22.26 -3.15 -12.45
C GLU A 49 21.84 -4.63 -12.49
N PRO A 50 20.81 -5.04 -11.71
CA PRO A 50 20.34 -6.42 -11.78
C PRO A 50 19.77 -6.68 -13.17
N ALA A 51 20.19 -7.79 -13.75
CA ALA A 51 19.75 -8.26 -15.06
C ALA A 51 18.22 -8.25 -15.18
N ALA A 52 17.72 -7.98 -16.39
CA ALA A 52 16.30 -7.95 -16.73
C ALA A 52 15.59 -9.22 -16.19
N GLY A 53 14.85 -9.08 -15.10
CA GLY A 53 14.18 -10.18 -14.37
C GLY A 53 14.00 -9.88 -12.88
N ALA A 54 14.66 -8.84 -12.36
CA ALA A 54 14.48 -8.40 -10.97
C ALA A 54 13.11 -7.70 -10.82
N GLY A 55 12.34 -8.11 -9.82
CA GLY A 55 11.03 -7.55 -9.52
C GLY A 55 11.04 -6.03 -9.33
N VAL A 56 9.87 -5.42 -9.29
CA VAL A 56 9.70 -3.99 -9.10
C VAL A 56 10.31 -3.54 -7.76
N HIS A 57 11.10 -2.48 -7.77
CA HIS A 57 11.82 -1.95 -6.62
C HIS A 57 11.69 -0.41 -6.53
N MET A 58 12.32 0.21 -5.53
CA MET A 58 12.18 1.65 -5.27
C MET A 58 12.59 2.53 -6.47
N ARG A 59 13.56 2.11 -7.28
CA ARG A 59 14.06 2.83 -8.47
C ARG A 59 13.33 2.47 -9.76
N SER A 60 12.39 1.52 -9.71
CA SER A 60 11.57 1.16 -10.87
C SER A 60 10.74 2.34 -11.37
N THR A 61 10.43 2.33 -12.66
CA THR A 61 9.63 3.39 -13.27
C THR A 61 8.21 3.45 -12.69
N PRO A 62 7.54 4.60 -12.78
CA PRO A 62 6.14 4.69 -12.35
C PRO A 62 5.23 3.66 -13.03
N GLU A 63 5.44 3.42 -14.31
CA GLU A 63 4.66 2.47 -15.12
C GLU A 63 4.83 1.03 -14.61
N GLU A 64 6.04 0.62 -14.24
CA GLU A 64 6.30 -0.69 -13.66
C GLU A 64 5.60 -0.85 -12.30
N LYS A 65 5.62 0.21 -11.49
CA LYS A 65 4.93 0.22 -10.18
C LYS A 65 3.43 0.16 -10.31
N ILE A 66 2.85 0.92 -11.27
CA ILE A 66 1.43 0.90 -11.58
C ILE A 66 1.01 -0.51 -12.05
N ARG A 67 1.77 -1.09 -12.98
CA ARG A 67 1.51 -2.44 -13.48
C ARG A 67 1.54 -3.49 -12.36
N LEU A 68 2.51 -3.40 -11.47
CA LEU A 68 2.57 -4.28 -10.30
C LEU A 68 1.36 -4.07 -9.40
N PHE A 69 1.01 -2.82 -9.09
CA PHE A 69 -0.16 -2.49 -8.27
C PHE A 69 -1.43 -3.10 -8.88
N SER A 70 -1.69 -2.87 -10.17
CA SER A 70 -2.86 -3.39 -10.86
C SER A 70 -2.89 -4.91 -10.93
N SER A 71 -1.73 -5.58 -10.95
CA SER A 71 -1.66 -7.05 -10.93
C SER A 71 -1.98 -7.64 -9.56
N LEU A 72 -1.60 -6.95 -8.48
CA LEU A 72 -1.79 -7.39 -7.09
C LEU A 72 -3.19 -7.04 -6.55
N PHE A 73 -3.70 -5.88 -6.94
CA PHE A 73 -4.96 -5.34 -6.42
C PHE A 73 -6.02 -5.29 -7.52
N ARG A 74 -6.46 -6.48 -7.96
CA ARG A 74 -7.49 -6.62 -8.98
C ARG A 74 -8.88 -6.49 -8.38
N GLY A 75 -9.76 -5.79 -9.06
CA GLY A 75 -11.14 -5.58 -8.67
C GLY A 75 -11.93 -4.95 -9.80
N ARG A 76 -13.02 -4.26 -9.47
CA ARG A 76 -13.79 -3.48 -10.45
C ARG A 76 -12.92 -2.35 -11.00
N GLU A 77 -12.91 -2.20 -12.31
CA GLU A 77 -12.19 -1.14 -13.03
C GLU A 77 -13.10 0.04 -13.36
N ASP A 78 -14.42 -0.16 -13.37
CA ASP A 78 -15.44 0.85 -13.68
C ASP A 78 -15.69 1.84 -12.53
N VAL A 79 -15.20 1.55 -11.34
CA VAL A 79 -15.41 2.36 -10.12
C VAL A 79 -14.26 2.19 -9.14
N PHE A 80 -13.93 3.28 -8.47
CA PHE A 80 -13.07 3.25 -7.29
C PHE A 80 -13.66 4.14 -6.19
N ALA A 81 -13.25 3.91 -4.95
CA ALA A 81 -13.57 4.79 -3.84
C ALA A 81 -12.42 5.76 -3.59
N GLN A 82 -12.71 7.00 -3.25
CA GLN A 82 -11.74 7.98 -2.80
C GLN A 82 -11.95 8.28 -1.33
N ARG A 83 -10.84 8.43 -0.59
CA ARG A 83 -10.88 8.84 0.81
C ARG A 83 -11.38 10.28 0.90
N TRP A 84 -12.25 10.53 1.86
CA TRP A 84 -12.66 11.87 2.25
C TRP A 84 -12.47 12.05 3.75
N TYR A 85 -12.23 13.29 4.17
CA TYR A 85 -12.13 13.64 5.57
C TYR A 85 -12.78 15.00 5.82
N SER A 86 -13.61 15.09 6.85
CA SER A 86 -14.23 16.33 7.31
C SER A 86 -13.58 16.78 8.61
N VAL A 87 -12.78 17.84 8.54
CA VAL A 87 -12.10 18.44 9.71
C VAL A 87 -13.12 18.88 10.75
N GLN A 88 -14.23 19.50 10.29
CA GLN A 88 -15.28 20.03 11.19
C GLN A 88 -15.96 18.94 12.02
N LYS A 89 -16.11 17.75 11.46
CA LYS A 89 -16.82 16.63 12.10
C LYS A 89 -15.87 15.59 12.69
N GLY A 90 -14.55 15.72 12.46
CA GLY A 90 -13.56 14.73 12.86
C GLY A 90 -13.82 13.33 12.26
N LYS A 91 -14.51 13.25 11.12
CA LYS A 91 -14.93 11.99 10.50
C LYS A 91 -14.39 11.89 9.09
N GLY A 92 -14.00 10.67 8.73
CA GLY A 92 -13.56 10.33 7.39
C GLY A 92 -14.17 9.00 6.94
N GLY A 93 -13.99 8.70 5.68
CA GLY A 93 -14.46 7.46 5.08
C GLY A 93 -14.07 7.38 3.62
N TYR A 94 -14.67 6.44 2.92
CA TYR A 94 -14.49 6.25 1.49
C TYR A 94 -15.83 6.40 0.78
N ALA A 95 -15.81 6.99 -0.39
CA ALA A 95 -17.00 7.13 -1.22
C ALA A 95 -16.65 6.88 -2.69
N PRO A 96 -17.56 6.26 -3.48
CA PRO A 96 -17.34 6.10 -4.91
C PRO A 96 -17.26 7.47 -5.57
N VAL A 97 -16.30 7.61 -6.50
CA VAL A 97 -16.11 8.87 -7.23
C VAL A 97 -17.12 8.98 -8.35
N CYS A 98 -17.73 10.16 -8.47
CA CYS A 98 -18.77 10.41 -9.45
C CYS A 98 -18.48 11.73 -10.17
N ALA A 99 -18.49 11.71 -11.51
CA ALA A 99 -18.27 12.90 -12.33
C ALA A 99 -19.35 13.99 -12.14
N ASN A 100 -20.54 13.60 -11.69
CA ASN A 100 -21.64 14.51 -11.41
C ASN A 100 -21.70 14.95 -9.93
N GLU A 101 -20.69 14.62 -9.11
CA GLU A 101 -20.71 14.95 -7.69
C GLU A 101 -20.75 16.49 -7.50
N TRP A 102 -21.70 16.94 -6.66
CA TRP A 102 -21.97 18.36 -6.38
C TRP A 102 -22.42 19.20 -7.59
N ARG A 103 -22.67 18.58 -8.75
CA ARG A 103 -23.17 19.33 -9.92
C ARG A 103 -24.60 19.79 -9.68
N TYR A 104 -24.81 21.10 -9.74
CA TYR A 104 -26.12 21.69 -9.52
C TYR A 104 -27.17 21.16 -10.52
N GLY A 105 -28.37 20.85 -10.01
CA GLY A 105 -29.48 20.31 -10.82
C GLY A 105 -29.34 18.85 -11.26
N VAL A 106 -28.16 18.21 -11.00
CA VAL A 106 -27.89 16.83 -11.39
C VAL A 106 -27.63 15.94 -10.18
N CYS A 107 -26.77 16.42 -9.26
CA CYS A 107 -26.42 15.68 -8.05
C CYS A 107 -27.51 15.86 -6.98
N ILE A 108 -27.95 14.75 -6.39
CA ILE A 108 -28.99 14.77 -5.35
C ILE A 108 -28.44 15.08 -3.95
N LYS A 109 -27.10 15.16 -3.78
CA LYS A 109 -26.50 15.58 -2.52
C LYS A 109 -26.80 17.04 -2.21
N PRO A 110 -26.92 17.43 -0.94
CA PRO A 110 -26.85 16.61 0.28
C PRO A 110 -28.17 15.93 0.67
N LYS A 111 -29.26 16.18 -0.07
CA LYS A 111 -30.63 15.73 0.29
C LYS A 111 -30.83 14.23 0.09
N GLY A 112 -30.09 13.61 -0.83
CA GLY A 112 -30.24 12.21 -1.19
C GLY A 112 -28.92 11.40 -1.05
N LYS A 113 -29.06 10.06 -1.06
CA LYS A 113 -27.95 9.13 -1.02
C LYS A 113 -27.47 8.77 -2.43
N CYS A 114 -26.16 8.75 -2.65
CA CYS A 114 -25.57 8.37 -3.96
C CYS A 114 -26.00 6.99 -4.45
N SER A 115 -26.32 6.04 -3.57
CA SER A 115 -26.81 4.71 -3.94
C SER A 115 -28.19 4.74 -4.64
N LYS A 116 -28.96 5.81 -4.46
CA LYS A 116 -30.29 6.01 -5.07
C LYS A 116 -30.29 7.07 -6.17
N CYS A 117 -29.14 7.53 -6.61
CA CYS A 117 -29.01 8.58 -7.62
C CYS A 117 -29.03 7.97 -9.02
N GLU A 118 -30.02 8.34 -9.82
CA GLU A 118 -30.15 7.92 -11.23
C GLU A 118 -29.13 8.60 -12.14
N ASN A 119 -28.64 9.79 -11.74
CA ASN A 119 -27.65 10.55 -12.51
C ASN A 119 -26.20 10.23 -12.11
N ARG A 120 -25.98 9.09 -11.46
CA ARG A 120 -24.65 8.68 -11.02
C ARG A 120 -23.79 8.29 -12.23
N MET A 121 -22.67 9.00 -12.42
CA MET A 121 -21.66 8.71 -13.42
C MET A 121 -20.36 8.37 -12.71
N LEU A 122 -20.10 7.10 -12.54
CA LEU A 122 -18.89 6.61 -11.88
C LEU A 122 -17.68 6.88 -12.75
N ILE A 123 -16.56 7.16 -12.12
CA ILE A 123 -15.26 7.35 -12.79
C ILE A 123 -14.50 6.03 -12.72
N PRO A 124 -14.03 5.51 -13.86
CA PRO A 124 -13.23 4.30 -13.90
C PRO A 124 -11.88 4.51 -13.22
N LEU A 125 -11.31 3.43 -12.71
CA LEU A 125 -9.95 3.41 -12.18
C LEU A 125 -8.96 3.34 -13.35
N ASP A 126 -8.12 4.36 -13.50
CA ASP A 126 -7.08 4.43 -14.52
C ASP A 126 -5.68 4.54 -13.91
N ASP A 127 -4.67 4.44 -14.77
CA ASP A 127 -3.26 4.52 -14.38
C ASP A 127 -2.90 5.88 -13.76
N ALA A 128 -3.57 6.96 -14.15
CA ALA A 128 -3.30 8.29 -13.60
C ALA A 128 -3.77 8.39 -12.15
N ILE A 129 -4.90 7.76 -11.82
CA ILE A 129 -5.43 7.67 -10.46
C ILE A 129 -4.52 6.81 -9.59
N ILE A 130 -4.06 5.66 -10.11
CA ILE A 130 -3.11 4.78 -9.42
C ILE A 130 -1.78 5.50 -9.18
N TYR A 131 -1.27 6.21 -10.19
CA TYR A 131 -0.06 7.03 -10.05
C TYR A 131 -0.21 8.09 -8.95
N LYS A 132 -1.34 8.79 -8.92
CA LYS A 132 -1.63 9.79 -7.89
C LYS A 132 -1.61 9.14 -6.50
N HIS A 133 -2.24 7.99 -6.36
CA HIS A 133 -2.27 7.23 -5.11
C HIS A 133 -0.85 6.80 -4.66
N LEU A 134 -0.08 6.22 -5.57
CA LEU A 134 1.28 5.76 -5.26
C LEU A 134 2.26 6.92 -4.98
N SER A 135 2.00 8.10 -5.53
CA SER A 135 2.85 9.28 -5.29
C SER A 135 2.70 9.88 -3.90
N GLY A 136 1.54 9.70 -3.24
CA GLY A 136 1.28 10.15 -1.87
C GLY A 136 1.50 11.64 -1.66
N LYS A 137 1.21 12.48 -2.66
CA LYS A 137 1.51 13.92 -2.62
C LYS A 137 0.40 14.80 -2.03
N ASP A 138 -0.78 14.24 -1.85
CA ASP A 138 -1.92 14.99 -1.32
C ASP A 138 -1.84 15.10 0.21
N VAL A 139 -1.60 16.30 0.70
CA VAL A 139 -1.48 16.58 2.14
C VAL A 139 -2.75 16.27 2.94
N ASN A 140 -3.91 16.22 2.28
CA ASN A 140 -5.18 15.87 2.90
C ASN A 140 -5.49 14.36 2.80
N GLY A 141 -4.62 13.60 2.14
CA GLY A 141 -4.79 12.17 1.92
C GLY A 141 -5.98 11.82 1.01
N GLN A 142 -6.39 12.76 0.15
CA GLN A 142 -7.46 12.50 -0.84
C GLN A 142 -6.97 11.70 -2.05
N ASP A 143 -5.67 11.46 -2.15
CA ASP A 143 -5.06 10.56 -3.10
C ASP A 143 -5.15 9.08 -2.69
N VAL A 144 -5.60 8.79 -1.46
CA VAL A 144 -5.83 7.41 -1.02
C VAL A 144 -7.11 6.88 -1.65
N ILE A 145 -6.97 5.77 -2.39
CA ILE A 145 -8.08 5.10 -3.05
C ILE A 145 -8.44 3.79 -2.36
N GLY A 146 -9.67 3.33 -2.56
CA GLY A 146 -10.17 2.02 -2.18
C GLY A 146 -10.70 1.29 -3.40
N LEU A 147 -10.41 0.01 -3.49
CA LEU A 147 -10.88 -0.85 -4.57
C LEU A 147 -12.18 -1.55 -4.17
N TYR A 148 -12.99 -1.87 -5.15
CA TYR A 148 -14.14 -2.75 -4.99
C TYR A 148 -13.75 -4.16 -5.45
N PRO A 149 -13.49 -5.09 -4.51
CA PRO A 149 -12.98 -6.41 -4.86
C PRO A 149 -14.06 -7.31 -5.48
N ILE A 150 -15.34 -7.08 -5.19
CA ILE A 150 -16.45 -7.88 -5.70
C ILE A 150 -16.85 -7.36 -7.08
N LEU A 151 -16.77 -8.22 -8.07
CA LEU A 151 -17.16 -7.94 -9.44
C LEU A 151 -18.68 -7.94 -9.61
N GLU A 152 -19.18 -7.59 -10.81
CA GLU A 152 -20.60 -7.52 -11.07
C GLU A 152 -21.31 -8.90 -11.10
N ASP A 153 -20.55 -9.96 -11.27
CA ASP A 153 -20.99 -11.35 -11.24
C ASP A 153 -20.85 -12.02 -9.86
N ASP A 154 -20.65 -11.19 -8.81
CA ASP A 154 -20.43 -11.64 -7.44
C ASP A 154 -19.15 -12.48 -7.21
N THR A 155 -18.24 -12.50 -8.18
CA THR A 155 -16.92 -13.12 -8.01
C THR A 155 -15.88 -12.12 -7.51
N CYS A 156 -14.70 -12.61 -7.10
CA CYS A 156 -13.57 -11.76 -6.75
C CYS A 156 -12.24 -12.45 -7.07
N TYR A 157 -11.18 -11.63 -7.19
CA TYR A 157 -9.81 -12.12 -7.43
C TYR A 157 -9.07 -12.49 -6.15
N PHE A 158 -9.63 -12.17 -4.99
CA PHE A 158 -9.00 -12.41 -3.69
C PHE A 158 -9.71 -13.54 -2.98
N LEU A 159 -8.91 -14.46 -2.42
CA LEU A 159 -9.38 -15.41 -1.41
C LEU A 159 -9.18 -14.71 -0.05
N ALA A 160 -10.27 -14.61 0.72
CA ALA A 160 -10.24 -14.09 2.08
C ALA A 160 -9.98 -15.24 3.08
#